data_dd3464109221936d7debfd9e8d70e242
#
_entry.id   dd3464109221936d7debfd9e8d70e242
#
_cell.length_a   1.000
_cell.length_b   1.000
_cell.length_c   1.000
_cell.angle_alpha   90.00
_cell.angle_beta   90.00
_cell.angle_gamma   90.00
#
_symmetry.space_group_name_H-M   'P 1'
#
loop_
_entity.id
_entity.type
_entity.pdbx_description
1 polymer ?
#
loop_
_entity_poly.entity_id
_entity_poly.type
_entity_poly.pdbx_seq_one_letter_code
_entity_poly.pdbx_strand_id
1 'polypeptide(L)'
;MVGSKDKITGILLAGGQGRRMGSVDKGLQLLRGKSMAQHVIDRFAPQVDELLINANQNIEQYQGLGYRVIPDAIGGFVGPLAGLHRGLSEAAHPLVVTAPCDSPFLPLDLVVKLHAALEQQNAE
;
A
#
# COMPACT_ATOMS: atom_id res chain seq x y z
N MET A 1 -13.02 16.29 -16.26
CA MET A 1 -12.32 15.12 -15.96
C MET A 1 -12.10 14.96 -14.47
N VAL A 2 -12.84 14.08 -13.94
CA VAL A 2 -12.89 13.94 -12.51
C VAL A 2 -11.57 13.53 -11.92
N GLY A 3 -10.96 12.55 -12.49
CA GLY A 3 -9.77 11.99 -11.90
C GLY A 3 -8.61 12.95 -11.81
N SER A 4 -8.59 13.99 -12.61
CA SER A 4 -7.44 14.86 -12.59
C SER A 4 -7.42 15.77 -11.38
N LYS A 5 -8.54 15.90 -10.68
CA LYS A 5 -8.57 16.75 -9.51
C LYS A 5 -8.42 15.97 -8.22
N ASP A 6 -8.72 14.70 -8.25
CA ASP A 6 -8.69 13.89 -7.06
C ASP A 6 -7.39 13.14 -7.00
N LYS A 7 -6.46 13.66 -6.20
CA LYS A 7 -5.19 12.97 -6.03
C LYS A 7 -5.33 11.87 -5.02
N ILE A 8 -4.59 10.81 -5.23
CA ILE A 8 -4.74 9.59 -4.47
C ILE A 8 -3.41 9.18 -3.87
N THR A 9 -3.42 8.83 -2.59
CA THR A 9 -2.28 8.23 -1.93
C THR A 9 -2.49 6.72 -1.87
N GLY A 10 -1.52 5.97 -2.37
CA GLY A 10 -1.51 4.53 -2.24
C GLY A 10 -0.69 4.12 -1.04
N ILE A 11 -1.15 3.12 -0.30
CA ILE A 11 -0.42 2.58 0.83
C ILE A 11 -0.20 1.11 0.59
N LEU A 12 1.07 0.73 0.47
CA LEU A 12 1.44 -0.67 0.37
C LEU A 12 1.53 -1.22 1.78
N LEU A 13 0.68 -2.18 2.10
CA LEU A 13 0.63 -2.73 3.44
C LEU A 13 1.60 -3.89 3.56
N ALA A 14 2.73 -3.63 4.19
CA ALA A 14 3.75 -4.63 4.45
C ALA A 14 4.02 -4.78 5.94
N GLY A 15 3.11 -4.28 6.77
CA GLY A 15 3.32 -4.24 8.21
C GLY A 15 2.93 -5.50 8.95
N GLY A 16 2.72 -6.60 8.25
CA GLY A 16 2.31 -7.83 8.87
C GLY A 16 3.14 -8.15 10.09
N GLN A 17 2.56 -8.85 11.03
CA GLN A 17 3.20 -9.02 12.30
C GLN A 17 4.35 -9.98 12.27
N GLY A 18 4.48 -10.75 11.27
CA GLY A 18 5.66 -11.60 11.14
C GLY A 18 5.84 -12.60 12.24
N ARG A 19 4.75 -12.88 12.99
CA ARG A 19 4.91 -13.83 14.03
C ARG A 19 4.70 -15.23 13.59
N ARG A 20 4.52 -15.45 12.32
CA ARG A 20 4.42 -16.76 11.86
C ARG A 20 5.73 -17.41 11.92
N MET A 21 5.70 -18.70 11.87
CA MET A 21 6.88 -19.41 11.91
C MET A 21 7.90 -18.95 10.96
N GLY A 22 9.11 -18.82 11.37
CA GLY A 22 10.19 -18.37 10.54
C GLY A 22 10.18 -16.91 10.25
N SER A 23 9.19 -16.22 10.69
CA SER A 23 9.10 -14.78 10.52
C SER A 23 9.39 -14.33 9.10
N VAL A 24 8.89 -15.07 8.14
CA VAL A 24 9.13 -14.73 6.75
C VAL A 24 8.35 -13.50 6.37
N ASP A 25 9.03 -12.53 5.79
CA ASP A 25 8.38 -11.33 5.28
C ASP A 25 8.00 -11.59 3.84
N LYS A 26 6.71 -11.79 3.61
CA LYS A 26 6.23 -12.17 2.30
C LYS A 26 6.50 -11.12 1.24
N GLY A 27 6.47 -9.85 1.63
CA GLY A 27 6.72 -8.79 0.66
C GLY A 27 8.15 -8.80 0.13
N LEU A 28 9.08 -9.39 0.87
CA LEU A 28 10.47 -9.43 0.45
C LEU A 28 10.86 -10.73 -0.23
N GLN A 29 9.94 -11.70 -0.31
CA GLN A 29 10.23 -12.92 -1.02
C GLN A 29 10.31 -12.67 -2.51
N LEU A 30 11.18 -13.41 -3.17
CA LEU A 30 11.41 -13.19 -4.59
C LEU A 30 10.46 -14.00 -5.45
N LEU A 31 9.98 -13.36 -6.51
CA LEU A 31 9.23 -14.01 -7.55
C LEU A 31 9.89 -13.58 -8.85
N ARG A 32 10.46 -14.52 -9.56
CA ARG A 32 11.16 -14.23 -10.81
C ARG A 32 12.25 -13.19 -10.61
N GLY A 33 12.98 -13.33 -9.49
CA GLY A 33 14.11 -12.46 -9.23
C GLY A 33 13.80 -11.08 -8.68
N LYS A 34 12.52 -10.80 -8.42
CA LYS A 34 12.09 -9.49 -7.94
C LYS A 34 11.21 -9.71 -6.71
N SER A 35 11.32 -8.87 -5.70
CA SER A 35 10.52 -9.05 -4.50
C SER A 35 9.03 -8.91 -4.82
N MET A 36 8.20 -9.58 -4.03
CA MET A 36 6.75 -9.48 -4.18
C MET A 36 6.30 -8.02 -4.06
N ALA A 37 6.87 -7.30 -3.10
CA ALA A 37 6.52 -5.89 -2.92
C ALA A 37 6.84 -5.08 -4.18
N GLN A 38 7.97 -5.35 -4.81
CA GLN A 38 8.33 -4.62 -6.02
C GLN A 38 7.35 -4.93 -7.15
N HIS A 39 6.90 -6.18 -7.25
CA HIS A 39 5.89 -6.53 -8.25
C HIS A 39 4.61 -5.73 -8.03
N VAL A 40 4.19 -5.60 -6.77
CA VAL A 40 2.99 -4.84 -6.45
C VAL A 40 3.22 -3.36 -6.77
N ILE A 41 4.37 -2.82 -6.39
CA ILE A 41 4.68 -1.42 -6.63
C ILE A 41 4.67 -1.12 -8.14
N ASP A 42 5.23 -2.02 -8.95
CA ASP A 42 5.27 -1.80 -10.39
C ASP A 42 3.88 -1.62 -10.98
N ARG A 43 2.87 -2.25 -10.36
CA ARG A 43 1.50 -2.16 -10.84
C ARG A 43 0.70 -1.07 -10.14
N PHE A 44 1.05 -0.76 -8.90
CA PHE A 44 0.27 0.15 -8.07
C PHE A 44 0.74 1.60 -8.20
N ALA A 45 2.04 1.82 -8.22
CA ALA A 45 2.58 3.18 -8.24
C ALA A 45 2.06 4.03 -9.41
N PRO A 46 1.93 3.48 -10.63
CA PRO A 46 1.42 4.31 -11.73
C PRO A 46 -0.04 4.72 -11.56
N GLN A 47 -0.76 4.07 -10.64
CA GLN A 47 -2.18 4.35 -10.46
C GLN A 47 -2.45 5.40 -9.37
N VAL A 48 -1.42 5.82 -8.65
CA VAL A 48 -1.60 6.75 -7.53
C VAL A 48 -0.66 7.93 -7.68
N ASP A 49 -0.94 9.00 -6.96
CA ASP A 49 -0.11 10.20 -7.03
C ASP A 49 0.99 10.19 -5.98
N GLU A 50 0.78 9.46 -4.91
CA GLU A 50 1.76 9.30 -3.86
C GLU A 50 1.72 7.86 -3.39
N LEU A 51 2.87 7.25 -3.15
CA LEU A 51 2.91 5.89 -2.62
C LEU A 51 3.69 5.88 -1.32
N LEU A 52 3.09 5.31 -0.29
CA LEU A 52 3.74 5.10 0.99
C LEU A 52 3.81 3.61 1.25
N ILE A 53 4.86 3.18 1.95
CA ILE A 53 4.99 1.78 2.34
C ILE A 53 4.83 1.70 3.84
N ASN A 54 3.89 0.89 4.29
CA ASN A 54 3.72 0.64 5.72
C ASN A 54 4.48 -0.63 6.09
N ALA A 55 5.52 -0.51 6.87
CA ALA A 55 6.31 -1.65 7.29
C ALA A 55 6.85 -1.43 8.69
N ASN A 56 6.85 -2.50 9.50
CA ASN A 56 7.38 -2.45 10.86
C ASN A 56 8.68 -3.21 11.01
N GLN A 57 9.04 -4.00 10.02
CA GLN A 57 10.27 -4.79 10.02
C GLN A 57 10.93 -4.62 8.67
N ASN A 58 12.21 -4.91 8.62
CA ASN A 58 12.99 -4.86 7.39
C ASN A 58 12.85 -3.51 6.70
N ILE A 59 12.85 -2.46 7.50
CA ILE A 59 12.56 -1.12 7.00
C ILE A 59 13.56 -0.70 5.94
N GLU A 60 14.84 -1.03 6.13
CA GLU A 60 15.85 -0.65 5.16
C GLU A 60 15.61 -1.29 3.80
N GLN A 61 15.20 -2.56 3.81
CA GLN A 61 14.91 -3.24 2.56
C GLN A 61 13.75 -2.60 1.83
N TYR A 62 12.71 -2.21 2.57
CA TYR A 62 11.59 -1.53 1.94
C TYR A 62 11.96 -0.12 1.49
N GLN A 63 12.80 0.58 2.24
CA GLN A 63 13.27 1.89 1.81
C GLN A 63 14.04 1.79 0.49
N GLY A 64 14.72 0.68 0.29
CA GLY A 64 15.46 0.45 -0.94
C GLY A 64 14.58 0.36 -2.18
N LEU A 65 13.27 0.22 -2.00
CA LEU A 65 12.36 0.21 -3.14
C LEU A 65 12.07 1.61 -3.68
N GLY A 66 12.52 2.65 -2.97
CA GLY A 66 12.43 4.01 -3.50
C GLY A 66 11.26 4.84 -3.00
N TYR A 67 10.57 4.39 -1.97
CA TYR A 67 9.41 5.10 -1.45
C TYR A 67 9.53 5.29 0.06
N ARG A 68 8.76 6.24 0.58
CA ARG A 68 8.77 6.51 2.01
C ARG A 68 8.17 5.34 2.77
N VAL A 69 8.85 4.90 3.81
CA VAL A 69 8.38 3.80 4.66
C VAL A 69 7.94 4.37 6.00
N ILE A 70 6.74 3.99 6.43
CA ILE A 70 6.20 4.43 7.70
C ILE A 70 5.80 3.22 8.52
N PRO A 71 6.16 3.17 9.80
CA PRO A 71 5.73 2.08 10.67
C PRO A 71 4.33 2.36 11.22
N ASP A 72 3.75 1.37 11.85
CA ASP A 72 2.47 1.58 12.54
C ASP A 72 2.67 2.57 13.67
N ALA A 73 1.62 3.36 13.91
CA ALA A 73 1.63 4.25 15.06
C ALA A 73 1.41 3.41 16.32
N ILE A 74 1.91 3.91 17.43
CA ILE A 74 1.65 3.28 18.72
C ILE A 74 0.18 3.52 19.06
N GLY A 75 -0.53 2.45 19.42
CA GLY A 75 -1.93 2.59 19.75
C GLY A 75 -2.62 1.26 19.76
N GLY A 76 -3.93 1.27 19.70
CA GLY A 76 -4.72 0.06 19.82
C GLY A 76 -5.02 -0.65 18.52
N PHE A 77 -4.51 -0.17 17.41
CA PHE A 77 -4.81 -0.81 16.14
C PHE A 77 -3.87 -1.97 15.88
N VAL A 78 -4.36 -3.00 15.21
CA VAL A 78 -3.56 -4.17 14.90
C VAL A 78 -3.75 -4.55 13.45
N GLY A 79 -2.77 -5.24 12.90
CA GLY A 79 -2.84 -5.76 11.55
C GLY A 79 -3.03 -4.67 10.51
N PRO A 80 -3.83 -4.94 9.48
CA PRO A 80 -4.03 -3.96 8.42
C PRO A 80 -4.64 -2.66 8.90
N LEU A 81 -5.41 -2.69 10.00
CA LEU A 81 -5.97 -1.46 10.54
C LEU A 81 -4.91 -0.52 11.05
N ALA A 82 -3.84 -1.06 11.64
CA ALA A 82 -2.75 -0.22 12.12
C ALA A 82 -2.06 0.47 10.96
N GLY A 83 -1.81 -0.25 9.87
CA GLY A 83 -1.18 0.33 8.70
C GLY A 83 -2.07 1.37 8.04
N LEU A 84 -3.36 1.08 7.95
CA LEU A 84 -4.28 2.04 7.36
C LEU A 84 -4.35 3.30 8.19
N HIS A 85 -4.43 3.16 9.51
CA HIS A 85 -4.48 4.31 10.41
C HIS A 85 -3.25 5.18 10.23
N ARG A 86 -2.07 4.57 10.22
CA ARG A 86 -0.83 5.34 10.06
C ARG A 86 -0.79 6.01 8.70
N GLY A 87 -1.19 5.28 7.65
CA GLY A 87 -1.19 5.83 6.31
C GLY A 87 -2.12 7.02 6.18
N LEU A 88 -3.30 6.93 6.78
CA LEU A 88 -4.24 8.04 6.73
C LEU A 88 -3.67 9.29 7.39
N SER A 89 -2.93 9.13 8.48
CA SER A 89 -2.37 10.27 9.17
C SER A 89 -1.19 10.88 8.42
N GLU A 90 -0.53 10.11 7.57
CA GLU A 90 0.63 10.60 6.82
C GLU A 90 0.31 10.94 5.38
N ALA A 91 -0.88 10.60 4.90
CA ALA A 91 -1.21 10.80 3.50
C ALA A 91 -1.31 12.28 3.16
N ALA A 92 -0.77 12.66 2.01
CA ALA A 92 -0.82 14.03 1.54
C ALA A 92 -2.08 14.34 0.75
N HIS A 93 -2.85 13.31 0.40
CA HIS A 93 -4.01 13.49 -0.47
C HIS A 93 -5.27 12.94 0.20
N PRO A 94 -6.44 13.46 -0.17
CA PRO A 94 -7.68 13.09 0.52
C PRO A 94 -8.18 11.68 0.24
N LEU A 95 -7.79 11.10 -0.88
CA LEU A 95 -8.21 9.75 -1.22
C LEU A 95 -7.06 8.79 -0.97
N VAL A 96 -7.37 7.67 -0.32
CA VAL A 96 -6.36 6.68 0.05
C VAL A 96 -6.82 5.31 -0.42
N VAL A 97 -5.91 4.58 -1.06
CA VAL A 97 -6.16 3.21 -1.48
C VAL A 97 -5.04 2.35 -0.93
N THR A 98 -5.38 1.19 -0.40
CA THR A 98 -4.38 0.28 0.14
C THR A 98 -4.25 -0.95 -0.74
N ALA A 99 -3.07 -1.56 -0.71
CA ALA A 99 -2.82 -2.81 -1.41
C ALA A 99 -1.87 -3.66 -0.56
N PRO A 100 -2.05 -4.98 -0.55
CA PRO A 100 -1.14 -5.86 0.19
C PRO A 100 0.16 -6.03 -0.58
N CYS A 101 1.23 -6.26 0.15
CA CYS A 101 2.56 -6.37 -0.44
C CYS A 101 2.83 -7.72 -1.10
N ASP A 102 1.90 -8.66 -0.98
CA ASP A 102 2.11 -10.01 -1.52
C ASP A 102 1.10 -10.38 -2.59
N SER A 103 0.60 -9.39 -3.32
CA SER A 103 -0.32 -9.60 -4.44
C SER A 103 0.36 -9.18 -5.75
N PRO A 104 1.27 -9.99 -6.28
CA PRO A 104 2.10 -9.57 -7.41
C PRO A 104 1.35 -9.36 -8.70
N PHE A 105 0.11 -9.83 -8.77
CA PHE A 105 -0.71 -9.66 -9.96
C PHE A 105 -1.83 -8.65 -9.74
N LEU A 106 -1.56 -7.64 -8.91
CA LEU A 106 -2.52 -6.58 -8.66
C LEU A 106 -3.04 -6.03 -9.98
N PRO A 107 -4.36 -5.83 -10.12
CA PRO A 107 -4.90 -5.31 -11.38
C PRO A 107 -4.36 -3.94 -11.72
N LEU A 108 -4.08 -3.73 -13.00
CA LEU A 108 -3.53 -2.46 -13.45
C LEU A 108 -4.57 -1.34 -13.46
N ASP A 109 -5.84 -1.69 -13.32
CA ASP A 109 -6.92 -0.71 -13.30
C ASP A 109 -7.65 -0.69 -11.94
N LEU A 110 -6.98 -1.15 -10.90
CA LEU A 110 -7.59 -1.25 -9.58
C LEU A 110 -8.10 0.09 -9.09
N VAL A 111 -7.25 1.11 -9.13
CA VAL A 111 -7.59 2.41 -8.56
C VAL A 111 -8.72 3.06 -9.35
N VAL A 112 -8.68 2.95 -10.67
CA VAL A 112 -9.74 3.51 -11.52
C VAL A 112 -11.07 2.88 -11.17
N LYS A 113 -11.11 1.57 -11.00
CA LYS A 113 -12.36 0.89 -10.68
C LYS A 113 -12.86 1.23 -9.30
N LEU A 114 -11.96 1.34 -8.32
CA LEU A 114 -12.37 1.70 -6.97
C LEU A 114 -12.90 3.13 -6.94
N HIS A 115 -12.24 4.03 -7.64
CA HIS A 115 -12.67 5.43 -7.67
C HIS A 115 -14.04 5.55 -8.34
N ALA A 116 -14.24 4.83 -9.43
CA ALA A 116 -15.54 4.86 -10.12
C ALA A 116 -16.65 4.33 -9.23
N ALA A 117 -16.39 3.27 -8.48
CA ALA A 117 -17.39 2.72 -7.59
C ALA A 117 -17.76 3.72 -6.49
N LEU A 118 -16.75 4.42 -5.97
CA LEU A 118 -17.00 5.41 -4.94
C LEU A 118 -17.85 6.56 -5.48
N GLU A 119 -17.55 7.02 -6.68
CA GLU A 119 -18.32 8.09 -7.28
C GLU A 119 -19.75 7.66 -7.56
N GLN A 120 -19.94 6.42 -7.96
CA GLN A 120 -21.28 5.91 -8.20
C GLN A 120 -22.09 5.93 -6.93
N GLN A 121 -21.49 5.55 -5.80
CA GLN A 121 -22.22 5.59 -4.54
C GLN A 121 -22.56 7.00 -4.14
N ASN A 122 -21.67 7.93 -4.39
CA ASN A 122 -21.92 9.32 -4.00
C ASN A 122 -22.91 10.02 -4.90
N ALA A 123 -23.16 9.49 -6.07
CA ALA A 123 -24.09 10.11 -7.00
C ALA A 123 -25.54 9.91 -6.59
N GLU A 124 -25.81 9.04 -5.67
CA GLU A 124 -27.17 8.89 -5.21
C GLU A 124 -27.55 10.02 -4.32
#